data_263b291f84e900b87a0ad158bdea2d7b
#
_entry.id   263b291f84e900b87a0ad158bdea2d7b
#
_cell.length_a   1.000
_cell.length_b   1.000
_cell.length_c   1.000
_cell.angle_alpha   90.00
_cell.angle_beta   90.00
_cell.angle_gamma   90.00
#
_symmetry.space_group_name_H-M   'P 1'
#
loop_
_entity.id
_entity.type
_entity.pdbx_description
1 polymer ?
#
loop_
_entity_poly.entity_id
_entity_poly.type
_entity_poly.pdbx_seq_one_letter_code
_entity_poly.pdbx_strand_id
1 'polypeptide(L)'
;MSRTENVELTVLCLITDDDRMLLQNRIKKDWQGYTLPGGHVEPGESFVDAVIREMKEETRLDIKNPRLVGVKQFPIKNGRYVVLLFKTTEYSGTVVSSDEGQMEWVESNRLSEINTVDDFEDLMRVINDPALTEFQYLVDGDTWTVSIK
;
A
#
# COMPACT_ATOMS: atom_id res chain seq x y z
N MET A 1 -22.47 -9.41 23.40
CA MET A 1 -21.67 -8.47 22.59
C MET A 1 -20.75 -9.23 21.67
N SER A 2 -20.82 -8.97 20.40
CA SER A 2 -19.94 -9.63 19.42
C SER A 2 -18.52 -9.08 19.51
N ARG A 3 -17.54 -9.96 19.35
CA ARG A 3 -16.12 -9.57 19.24
C ARG A 3 -15.65 -9.56 17.79
N THR A 4 -16.55 -9.90 16.86
CA THR A 4 -16.24 -9.84 15.44
C THR A 4 -16.68 -8.51 14.85
N GLU A 5 -15.99 -8.09 13.82
CA GLU A 5 -16.37 -6.92 13.04
C GLU A 5 -16.11 -7.17 11.56
N ASN A 6 -16.79 -6.43 10.72
CA ASN A 6 -16.55 -6.51 9.28
C ASN A 6 -15.25 -5.79 8.94
N VAL A 7 -14.40 -6.46 8.19
CA VAL A 7 -13.12 -5.92 7.77
C VAL A 7 -12.91 -6.19 6.30
N GLU A 8 -12.52 -5.15 5.58
CA GLU A 8 -12.05 -5.29 4.22
C GLU A 8 -10.52 -5.34 4.29
N LEU A 9 -9.93 -6.50 3.92
CA LEU A 9 -8.49 -6.74 4.03
C LEU A 9 -7.79 -6.51 2.71
N THR A 10 -6.75 -5.69 2.74
CA THR A 10 -5.94 -5.39 1.57
C THR A 10 -4.45 -5.43 1.92
N VAL A 11 -3.63 -5.42 0.89
CA VAL A 11 -2.17 -5.34 1.00
C VAL A 11 -1.65 -4.22 0.12
N LEU A 12 -0.58 -3.58 0.56
CA LEU A 12 0.27 -2.71 -0.26
C LEU A 12 1.69 -3.20 -0.13
N CYS A 13 2.50 -2.99 -1.17
CA CYS A 13 3.90 -3.39 -1.11
C CYS A 13 4.82 -2.30 -1.63
N LEU A 14 5.81 -1.93 -0.82
CA LEU A 14 6.91 -1.09 -1.25
C LEU A 14 8.02 -2.00 -1.79
N ILE A 15 8.20 -1.98 -3.10
CA ILE A 15 9.29 -2.70 -3.77
C ILE A 15 10.37 -1.67 -4.07
N THR A 16 11.58 -1.88 -3.54
CA THR A 16 12.69 -0.96 -3.76
C THR A 16 13.84 -1.67 -4.49
N ASP A 17 14.56 -0.90 -5.30
CA ASP A 17 15.75 -1.32 -6.02
C ASP A 17 16.74 -0.15 -5.99
N ASP A 18 17.77 -0.26 -5.14
CA ASP A 18 18.70 0.83 -4.82
C ASP A 18 17.91 2.09 -4.36
N ASP A 19 18.02 3.19 -5.07
CA ASP A 19 17.38 4.47 -4.72
C ASP A 19 15.99 4.61 -5.34
N ARG A 20 15.48 3.57 -5.99
CA ARG A 20 14.18 3.60 -6.68
C ARG A 20 13.13 2.82 -5.93
N MET A 21 11.90 3.27 -6.06
CA MET A 21 10.73 2.55 -5.59
C MET A 21 9.71 2.42 -6.72
N LEU A 22 8.98 1.32 -6.73
CA LEU A 22 7.94 1.10 -7.73
C LEU A 22 6.63 1.72 -7.27
N LEU A 23 6.12 2.65 -8.06
CA LEU A 23 4.87 3.34 -7.78
C LEU A 23 3.90 3.18 -8.94
N GLN A 24 2.62 3.18 -8.60
CA GLN A 24 1.53 3.21 -9.57
C GLN A 24 1.00 4.63 -9.68
N ASN A 25 0.96 5.16 -10.90
CA ASN A 25 0.30 6.44 -11.15
C ASN A 25 -1.16 6.17 -11.47
N ARG A 26 -2.03 6.34 -10.49
CA ARG A 26 -3.47 6.13 -10.65
C ARG A 26 -4.08 7.23 -11.49
N ILE A 27 -4.88 6.83 -12.47
CA ILE A 27 -5.52 7.75 -13.43
C ILE A 27 -7.05 7.79 -13.29
N LYS A 28 -7.63 6.99 -12.40
CA LYS A 28 -9.08 7.00 -12.16
C LYS A 28 -9.48 8.29 -11.45
N LYS A 29 -10.60 8.87 -11.86
CA LYS A 29 -11.07 10.19 -11.39
C LYS A 29 -11.35 10.28 -9.90
N ASP A 30 -11.75 9.17 -9.27
CA ASP A 30 -12.11 9.13 -7.86
C ASP A 30 -10.89 9.23 -6.93
N TRP A 31 -9.73 8.78 -7.40
CA TRP A 31 -8.51 8.79 -6.59
C TRP A 31 -7.30 8.76 -7.53
N GLN A 32 -6.68 9.92 -7.71
CA GLN A 32 -5.57 10.11 -8.62
C GLN A 32 -4.27 10.37 -7.89
N GLY A 33 -3.15 10.00 -8.51
CA GLY A 33 -1.82 10.26 -8.03
C GLY A 33 -0.99 8.99 -7.87
N TYR A 34 0.27 9.19 -7.53
CA TYR A 34 1.21 8.09 -7.33
C TYR A 34 0.99 7.47 -5.96
N THR A 35 0.96 6.14 -5.93
CA THR A 35 0.79 5.35 -4.72
C THR A 35 1.51 4.01 -4.86
N LEU A 36 1.55 3.25 -3.77
CA LEU A 36 2.07 1.88 -3.80
C LEU A 36 1.07 0.96 -4.50
N PRO A 37 1.56 -0.03 -5.26
CA PRO A 37 0.69 -1.07 -5.82
C PRO A 37 0.17 -1.98 -4.70
N GLY A 38 -1.01 -2.55 -4.91
CA GLY A 38 -1.63 -3.46 -3.97
C GLY A 38 -2.99 -3.96 -4.43
N GLY A 39 -3.70 -4.60 -3.55
CA GLY A 39 -5.03 -5.14 -3.83
C GLY A 39 -5.61 -5.89 -2.65
N HIS A 40 -6.70 -6.60 -2.89
CA HIS A 40 -7.45 -7.29 -1.84
C HIS A 40 -6.88 -8.67 -1.53
N VAL A 41 -6.94 -9.03 -0.24
CA VAL A 41 -6.71 -10.41 0.21
C VAL A 41 -7.99 -11.19 -0.04
N GLU A 42 -7.88 -12.36 -0.68
CA GLU A 42 -9.03 -13.22 -0.93
C GLU A 42 -9.41 -13.98 0.36
N PRO A 43 -10.70 -14.33 0.54
CA PRO A 43 -11.11 -15.10 1.71
C PRO A 43 -10.29 -16.37 1.89
N GLY A 44 -9.70 -16.54 3.08
CA GLY A 44 -8.89 -17.70 3.41
C GLY A 44 -7.46 -17.68 2.88
N GLU A 45 -7.09 -16.68 2.13
CA GLU A 45 -5.76 -16.58 1.54
C GLU A 45 -4.72 -16.15 2.58
N SER A 46 -3.52 -16.74 2.50
CA SER A 46 -2.37 -16.26 3.27
C SER A 46 -2.06 -14.81 2.90
N PHE A 47 -1.71 -13.99 3.87
CA PHE A 47 -1.38 -12.59 3.61
C PHE A 47 -0.10 -12.45 2.77
N VAL A 48 0.87 -13.31 3.02
CA VAL A 48 2.12 -13.35 2.22
C VAL A 48 1.81 -13.77 0.78
N ASP A 49 0.99 -14.81 0.62
CA ASP A 49 0.59 -15.25 -0.72
C ASP A 49 -0.21 -14.16 -1.44
N ALA A 50 -1.04 -13.42 -0.71
CA ALA A 50 -1.84 -12.33 -1.28
C ALA A 50 -0.96 -11.22 -1.85
N VAL A 51 0.04 -10.77 -1.11
CA VAL A 51 0.90 -9.70 -1.59
C VAL A 51 1.76 -10.17 -2.77
N ILE A 52 2.22 -11.40 -2.76
CA ILE A 52 2.98 -11.97 -3.88
C ILE A 52 2.08 -12.03 -5.13
N ARG A 53 0.86 -12.52 -4.98
CA ARG A 53 -0.11 -12.60 -6.09
C ARG A 53 -0.47 -11.22 -6.62
N GLU A 54 -0.79 -10.26 -5.74
CA GLU A 54 -1.16 -8.91 -6.16
C GLU A 54 -0.01 -8.21 -6.89
N MET A 55 1.22 -8.37 -6.43
CA MET A 55 2.36 -7.79 -7.14
C MET A 55 2.54 -8.41 -8.52
N LYS A 56 2.31 -9.72 -8.65
CA LYS A 56 2.36 -10.38 -9.95
C LYS A 56 1.27 -9.85 -10.89
N GLU A 57 0.06 -9.71 -10.39
CA GLU A 57 -1.07 -9.22 -11.19
C GLU A 57 -0.89 -7.75 -11.59
N GLU A 58 -0.49 -6.90 -10.65
CA GLU A 58 -0.43 -5.45 -10.86
C GLU A 58 0.86 -4.99 -11.55
N THR A 59 1.97 -5.64 -11.28
CA THR A 59 3.29 -5.18 -11.75
C THR A 59 4.01 -6.16 -12.67
N ARG A 60 3.60 -7.43 -12.70
CA ARG A 60 4.25 -8.56 -13.36
C ARG A 60 5.56 -8.98 -12.70
N LEU A 61 5.86 -8.45 -11.54
CA LEU A 61 7.07 -8.87 -10.80
C LEU A 61 6.77 -10.06 -9.90
N ASP A 62 7.75 -10.94 -9.80
CA ASP A 62 7.76 -12.05 -8.84
C ASP A 62 8.58 -11.59 -7.63
N ILE A 63 7.90 -11.12 -6.58
CA ILE A 63 8.58 -10.67 -5.37
C ILE A 63 8.90 -11.83 -4.47
N LYS A 64 9.96 -11.68 -3.67
CA LYS A 64 10.40 -12.67 -2.69
C LYS A 64 10.57 -12.01 -1.33
N ASN A 65 10.32 -12.81 -0.28
CA ASN A 65 10.56 -12.43 1.10
C ASN A 65 9.93 -11.08 1.50
N PRO A 66 8.63 -10.84 1.17
CA PRO A 66 7.97 -9.62 1.61
C PRO A 66 7.86 -9.64 3.13
N ARG A 67 8.18 -8.50 3.75
CA ARG A 67 8.12 -8.36 5.21
C ARG A 67 7.00 -7.43 5.58
N LEU A 68 6.21 -7.82 6.57
CA LEU A 68 5.17 -6.96 7.13
C LEU A 68 5.86 -5.88 7.97
N VAL A 69 5.68 -4.63 7.59
CA VAL A 69 6.35 -3.49 8.23
C VAL A 69 5.39 -2.53 8.92
N GLY A 70 4.10 -2.75 8.80
CA GLY A 70 3.10 -1.94 9.48
C GLY A 70 1.71 -2.23 8.98
N VAL A 71 0.75 -1.52 9.55
CA VAL A 71 -0.66 -1.60 9.14
C VAL A 71 -1.22 -0.20 8.99
N LYS A 72 -2.17 -0.06 8.05
CA LYS A 72 -2.98 1.13 7.92
C LYS A 72 -4.43 0.73 8.12
N GLN A 73 -5.19 1.55 8.80
CA GLN A 73 -6.61 1.27 8.97
C GLN A 73 -7.43 2.56 9.03
N PHE A 74 -8.68 2.45 8.61
CA PHE A 74 -9.63 3.54 8.71
C PHE A 74 -11.05 2.98 8.72
N PRO A 75 -12.03 3.74 9.26
CA PRO A 75 -13.41 3.27 9.29
C PRO A 75 -14.04 3.30 7.90
N ILE A 76 -14.87 2.32 7.63
CA ILE A 76 -15.77 2.29 6.49
C ILE A 76 -17.19 2.06 7.01
N LYS A 77 -18.17 2.13 6.14
CA LYS A 77 -19.54 1.83 6.53
C LYS A 77 -19.63 0.39 7.07
N ASN A 78 -20.06 0.28 8.34
CA ASN A 78 -20.25 -1.01 9.03
C ASN A 78 -18.96 -1.82 9.29
N GLY A 79 -17.80 -1.18 9.34
CA GLY A 79 -16.59 -1.92 9.61
C GLY A 79 -15.32 -1.10 9.47
N ARG A 80 -14.22 -1.79 9.18
CA ARG A 80 -12.93 -1.16 8.95
C ARG A 80 -12.29 -1.65 7.66
N TYR A 81 -11.51 -0.76 7.07
CA TYR A 81 -10.61 -1.08 5.96
C TYR A 81 -9.21 -1.24 6.55
N VAL A 82 -8.61 -2.40 6.36
CA VAL A 82 -7.29 -2.71 6.90
C VAL A 82 -6.33 -2.99 5.77
N VAL A 83 -5.20 -2.30 5.79
CA VAL A 83 -4.14 -2.45 4.80
C VAL A 83 -2.90 -3.01 5.50
N LEU A 84 -2.46 -4.17 5.05
CA LEU A 84 -1.20 -4.76 5.50
C LEU A 84 -0.09 -4.17 4.65
N LEU A 85 0.89 -3.54 5.30
CA LEU A 85 1.98 -2.85 4.61
C LEU A 85 3.20 -3.77 4.54
N PHE A 86 3.56 -4.15 3.32
CA PHE A 86 4.72 -5.01 3.08
C PHE A 86 5.84 -4.25 2.38
N LYS A 87 7.04 -4.78 2.50
CA LYS A 87 8.24 -4.22 1.88
C LYS A 87 9.16 -5.34 1.44
N THR A 88 9.77 -5.20 0.26
CA THR A 88 10.79 -6.12 -0.20
C THR A 88 11.77 -5.41 -1.14
N THR A 89 13.00 -5.93 -1.17
CA THR A 89 14.04 -5.52 -2.13
C THR A 89 14.32 -6.63 -3.14
N GLU A 90 13.64 -7.78 -3.02
CA GLU A 90 13.93 -8.96 -3.83
C GLU A 90 12.81 -9.21 -4.82
N TYR A 91 13.15 -9.18 -6.09
CA TYR A 91 12.18 -9.42 -7.15
C TYR A 91 12.88 -9.92 -8.42
N SER A 92 12.10 -10.50 -9.31
CA SER A 92 12.52 -10.83 -10.67
C SER A 92 11.40 -10.47 -11.64
N GLY A 93 11.75 -10.40 -12.91
CA GLY A 93 10.81 -10.03 -13.96
C GLY A 93 10.94 -8.57 -14.39
N THR A 94 10.06 -8.17 -15.28
CA THR A 94 10.01 -6.81 -15.84
C THR A 94 8.64 -6.21 -15.61
N VAL A 95 8.62 -4.97 -15.15
CA VAL A 95 7.38 -4.24 -14.87
C VAL A 95 6.56 -4.04 -16.13
N VAL A 96 5.26 -4.31 -16.04
CA VAL A 96 4.28 -4.02 -17.09
C VAL A 96 3.11 -3.28 -16.42
N SER A 97 2.70 -2.18 -17.03
CA SER A 97 1.58 -1.39 -16.53
C SER A 97 0.25 -2.10 -16.75
N SER A 98 -0.72 -1.84 -15.87
CA SER A 98 -2.07 -2.39 -15.93
C SER A 98 -3.08 -1.32 -16.35
N ASP A 99 -4.34 -1.72 -16.55
CA ASP A 99 -5.44 -0.80 -16.89
C ASP A 99 -5.75 0.18 -15.75
N GLU A 100 -5.33 -0.11 -14.53
CA GLU A 100 -5.58 0.73 -13.37
C GLU A 100 -4.62 1.90 -13.25
N GLY A 101 -3.50 1.86 -13.97
CA GLY A 101 -2.51 2.92 -13.98
C GLY A 101 -1.17 2.43 -14.46
N GLN A 102 -0.26 3.38 -14.68
CA GLN A 102 1.09 3.09 -15.12
C GLN A 102 1.97 2.79 -13.91
N MET A 103 2.80 1.75 -14.04
CA MET A 103 3.82 1.41 -13.06
C MET A 103 5.13 2.08 -13.46
N GLU A 104 5.73 2.80 -12.52
CA GLU A 104 6.99 3.51 -12.78
C GLU A 104 7.96 3.32 -11.62
N TRP A 105 9.23 3.11 -11.96
CA TRP A 105 10.31 3.21 -11.01
C TRP A 105 10.62 4.68 -10.78
N VAL A 106 10.49 5.12 -9.54
CA VAL A 106 10.70 6.53 -9.16
C VAL A 106 11.87 6.61 -8.18
N GLU A 107 12.83 7.47 -8.49
CA GLU A 107 13.95 7.71 -7.58
C GLU A 107 13.46 8.44 -6.34
N SER A 108 13.96 8.05 -5.17
CA SER A 108 13.53 8.62 -3.88
C SER A 108 13.64 10.14 -3.82
N ASN A 109 14.68 10.70 -4.44
CA ASN A 109 14.89 12.14 -4.45
C ASN A 109 13.92 12.90 -5.36
N ARG A 110 13.13 12.19 -6.16
CA ARG A 110 12.13 12.79 -7.06
C ARG A 110 10.71 12.74 -6.52
N LEU A 111 10.50 12.18 -5.33
CA LEU A 111 9.15 12.09 -4.74
C LEU A 111 8.48 13.46 -4.57
N SER A 112 9.26 14.49 -4.26
CA SER A 112 8.73 15.85 -4.10
C SER A 112 8.30 16.50 -5.42
N GLU A 113 8.70 15.92 -6.56
CA GLU A 113 8.40 16.46 -7.88
C GLU A 113 7.15 15.84 -8.51
N ILE A 114 6.59 14.78 -7.92
CA ILE A 114 5.44 14.07 -8.46
C ILE A 114 4.22 14.26 -7.56
N ASN A 115 3.06 14.08 -8.16
CA ASN A 115 1.78 14.19 -7.45
C ASN A 115 1.42 12.87 -6.77
N THR A 116 1.77 12.74 -5.49
CA THR A 116 1.41 11.55 -4.72
C THR A 116 -0.01 11.69 -4.15
N VAL A 117 -0.62 10.54 -3.81
CA VAL A 117 -1.92 10.53 -3.12
C VAL A 117 -1.79 11.19 -1.74
N ASP A 118 -2.93 11.61 -1.19
CA ASP A 118 -2.95 12.29 0.11
C ASP A 118 -2.27 11.44 1.19
N ASP A 119 -1.51 12.11 2.06
CA ASP A 119 -0.83 11.50 3.21
C ASP A 119 0.16 10.40 2.85
N PHE A 120 0.65 10.40 1.61
CA PHE A 120 1.63 9.40 1.14
C PHE A 120 2.92 9.45 1.96
N GLU A 121 3.40 10.65 2.30
CA GLU A 121 4.61 10.80 3.11
C GLU A 121 4.47 10.15 4.49
N ASP A 122 3.31 10.32 5.13
CA ASP A 122 3.04 9.71 6.44
C ASP A 122 3.01 8.19 6.34
N LEU A 123 2.43 7.67 5.26
CA LEU A 123 2.43 6.23 5.00
C LEU A 123 3.86 5.70 4.85
N MET A 124 4.68 6.40 4.08
CA MET A 124 6.09 6.01 3.86
C MET A 124 6.90 6.08 5.15
N ARG A 125 6.58 7.00 6.06
CA ARG A 125 7.23 7.05 7.38
C ARG A 125 6.96 5.77 8.16
N VAL A 126 5.73 5.31 8.19
CA VAL A 126 5.38 4.06 8.90
C VAL A 126 6.15 2.88 8.29
N ILE A 127 6.19 2.80 6.96
CA ILE A 127 6.85 1.69 6.28
C ILE A 127 8.35 1.67 6.53
N ASN A 128 8.99 2.83 6.58
CA ASN A 128 10.45 2.94 6.61
C ASN A 128 11.05 3.17 8.00
N ASP A 129 10.24 3.48 9.00
CA ASP A 129 10.72 3.68 10.36
C ASP A 129 10.40 2.45 11.21
N PRO A 130 11.41 1.68 11.64
CA PRO A 130 11.18 0.47 12.44
C PRO A 130 10.60 0.76 13.83
N ALA A 131 10.61 2.01 14.28
CA ALA A 131 9.96 2.42 15.53
C ALA A 131 8.46 2.64 15.37
N LEU A 132 7.95 2.70 14.14
CA LEU A 132 6.54 2.93 13.85
C LEU A 132 5.87 1.63 13.39
N THR A 133 4.58 1.50 13.68
CA THR A 133 3.81 0.28 13.44
C THR A 133 2.52 0.54 12.68
N GLU A 134 1.87 1.68 12.96
CA GLU A 134 0.50 1.88 12.50
C GLU A 134 0.26 3.27 11.95
N PHE A 135 -0.50 3.31 10.87
CA PHE A 135 -1.10 4.51 10.30
C PHE A 135 -2.62 4.38 10.47
N GLN A 136 -3.23 5.31 11.17
CA GLN A 136 -4.68 5.31 11.36
C GLN A 136 -5.27 6.64 10.92
N TYR A 137 -6.38 6.60 10.19
CA TYR A 137 -7.21 7.77 10.03
C TYR A 137 -8.23 7.81 11.17
N LEU A 138 -8.18 8.89 11.93
CA LEU A 138 -9.23 9.21 12.90
C LEU A 138 -10.27 10.07 12.18
N VAL A 139 -11.54 9.69 12.26
CA VAL A 139 -12.60 10.36 11.53
C VAL A 139 -13.58 10.97 12.51
N ASP A 140 -13.80 12.28 12.37
CA ASP A 140 -14.79 13.02 13.14
C ASP A 140 -15.61 13.84 12.14
N GLY A 141 -16.83 13.35 11.85
CA GLY A 141 -17.66 13.93 10.81
C GLY A 141 -16.96 13.82 9.45
N ASP A 142 -16.72 14.96 8.80
CA ASP A 142 -16.02 15.01 7.51
C ASP A 142 -14.53 15.21 7.65
N THR A 143 -14.03 15.29 8.88
CA THR A 143 -12.60 15.55 9.15
C THR A 143 -11.84 14.24 9.33
N TRP A 144 -10.82 14.04 8.51
CA TRP A 144 -9.93 12.89 8.58
C TRP A 144 -8.56 13.36 9.05
N THR A 145 -8.08 12.78 10.14
CA THR A 145 -6.79 13.13 10.75
C THR A 145 -5.90 11.91 10.81
N VAL A 146 -4.64 12.07 10.41
CA VAL A 146 -3.64 10.99 10.47
C VAL A 146 -3.11 10.85 11.88
N SER A 147 -3.08 9.60 12.37
CA SER A 147 -2.45 9.24 13.65
C SER A 147 -1.43 8.15 13.36
N ILE A 148 -0.19 8.37 13.78
CA ILE A 148 0.92 7.44 13.56
C ILE A 148 1.44 6.97 14.91
N LYS A 149 1.63 5.64 15.03
CA LYS A 149 2.13 5.02 16.25
C LYS A 149 3.18 3.97 15.95
#